data_8e64d83b0bc5018ad1b59d1d90cf92c8
#
_entry.id   8e64d83b0bc5018ad1b59d1d90cf92c8
#
_cell.length_a   1.000
_cell.length_b   1.000
_cell.length_c   1.000
_cell.angle_alpha   90.00
_cell.angle_beta   90.00
_cell.angle_gamma   90.00
#
_symmetry.space_group_name_H-M   'P 1'
#
loop_
_entity.id
_entity.type
_entity.pdbx_description
1 polymer ?
#
loop_
_entity_poly.entity_id
_entity_poly.type
_entity_poly.pdbx_seq_one_letter_code
_entity_poly.pdbx_strand_id
1 'polypeptide(L)'
;MLLKSPPAWPAVSRGLPRARLVCPSRPPTLRLRRLRAAAALSEPPTFAGRYGKWTLTDNDRAEVLAYRAALNLLAFSFDAAAAAALLGDETTQQQVLNVASVGGVVGLGAALFLVRSAKRRGARTELLSHLVQVHMYVTPIKRFMQALWLAGTVGCVALAFTNADMPVATYVASHPQAVWLIGPVFAALTGLSFKEGACYGTPESVALFFAVPALLLGKLAGAPDDVEKLLLVVVALLLSVFALRKWTQPLQADIGDKSIFDFMALPPDEQQRREVELEKLERGF
;
A
#
# COMPACT_ATOMS: atom_id res chain seq x y z
N MET A 1 26.17 -9.32 75.46
CA MET A 1 24.71 -9.56 75.27
C MET A 1 24.54 -10.63 74.21
N LEU A 2 24.26 -11.84 74.68
CA LEU A 2 24.32 -13.09 73.95
C LEU A 2 22.95 -13.28 73.16
N LEU A 3 22.96 -13.39 71.85
CA LEU A 3 21.80 -13.77 71.11
C LEU A 3 21.79 -15.29 70.85
N LYS A 4 20.76 -15.94 71.40
CA LYS A 4 20.48 -17.36 71.34
C LYS A 4 20.07 -17.75 69.91
N SER A 5 20.68 -18.85 69.40
CA SER A 5 20.28 -19.58 68.21
C SER A 5 18.98 -20.39 68.41
N PRO A 6 18.11 -20.48 67.44
CA PRO A 6 16.91 -21.34 67.53
C PRO A 6 17.23 -22.83 67.27
N PRO A 7 16.38 -23.73 67.76
CA PRO A 7 16.64 -25.16 67.72
C PRO A 7 16.40 -25.79 66.37
N ALA A 8 17.21 -26.81 66.04
CA ALA A 8 17.11 -27.66 64.85
C ALA A 8 15.95 -28.64 64.98
N TRP A 9 15.16 -28.75 63.87
CA TRP A 9 14.09 -29.74 63.71
C TRP A 9 14.65 -31.04 63.14
N PRO A 10 14.18 -32.21 63.52
CA PRO A 10 14.66 -33.48 62.98
C PRO A 10 14.09 -33.76 61.57
N ALA A 11 14.94 -34.23 60.68
CA ALA A 11 14.60 -34.70 59.32
C ALA A 11 13.81 -36.00 59.38
N VAL A 12 12.55 -35.97 58.92
CA VAL A 12 11.76 -37.15 58.68
C VAL A 12 11.91 -37.55 57.21
N SER A 13 12.74 -38.56 56.96
CA SER A 13 12.86 -39.24 55.70
C SER A 13 11.67 -40.20 55.49
N ARG A 14 10.66 -39.78 54.74
CA ARG A 14 9.68 -40.72 54.15
C ARG A 14 9.86 -40.69 52.64
N GLY A 15 10.44 -41.78 52.12
CA GLY A 15 10.52 -42.04 50.68
C GLY A 15 9.10 -42.28 50.12
N LEU A 16 8.67 -41.40 49.25
CA LEU A 16 7.52 -41.62 48.39
C LEU A 16 8.01 -42.12 47.04
N PRO A 17 7.38 -43.12 46.45
CA PRO A 17 7.75 -43.60 45.11
C PRO A 17 7.49 -42.51 44.07
N ARG A 18 8.51 -42.19 43.29
CA ARG A 18 8.42 -41.31 42.13
C ARG A 18 7.54 -41.96 41.06
N ALA A 19 6.26 -41.66 41.06
CA ALA A 19 5.41 -41.91 39.89
C ALA A 19 5.92 -41.03 38.76
N ARG A 20 6.52 -41.62 37.72
CA ARG A 20 6.80 -40.95 36.44
C ARG A 20 5.45 -40.65 35.80
N LEU A 21 5.04 -39.37 35.88
CA LEU A 21 4.00 -38.84 35.01
C LEU A 21 4.55 -38.82 33.59
N VAL A 22 4.28 -39.90 32.84
CA VAL A 22 4.46 -39.89 31.40
C VAL A 22 3.33 -39.04 30.84
N CYS A 23 3.63 -37.74 30.56
CA CYS A 23 2.74 -36.90 29.78
C CYS A 23 2.65 -37.51 28.37
N PRO A 24 1.48 -37.92 27.90
CA PRO A 24 1.36 -38.33 26.49
C PRO A 24 1.59 -37.12 25.61
N SER A 25 2.71 -37.13 24.88
CA SER A 25 2.99 -36.15 23.82
C SER A 25 1.89 -36.23 22.77
N ARG A 26 0.95 -35.28 22.79
CA ARG A 26 -0.08 -35.18 21.76
C ARG A 26 0.58 -34.95 20.41
N PRO A 27 0.26 -35.71 19.37
CA PRO A 27 0.87 -35.54 18.06
C PRO A 27 0.57 -34.13 17.53
N PRO A 28 1.55 -33.44 16.91
CA PRO A 28 1.41 -32.07 16.44
C PRO A 28 0.29 -31.86 15.39
N THR A 29 -0.15 -32.95 14.76
CA THR A 29 -1.24 -32.98 13.79
C THR A 29 -2.63 -32.63 14.38
N LEU A 30 -2.87 -32.94 15.67
CA LEU A 30 -4.14 -32.62 16.35
C LEU A 30 -4.25 -31.10 16.67
N ARG A 31 -3.14 -30.44 16.96
CA ARG A 31 -3.12 -28.99 17.23
C ARG A 31 -3.37 -28.19 15.95
N LEU A 32 -2.74 -28.57 14.86
CA LEU A 32 -2.96 -27.99 13.53
C LEU A 32 -4.39 -28.23 13.03
N ARG A 33 -4.95 -29.40 13.29
CA ARG A 33 -6.34 -29.72 12.89
C ARG A 33 -7.36 -28.92 13.71
N ARG A 34 -7.12 -28.69 15.02
CA ARG A 34 -7.96 -27.84 15.86
C ARG A 34 -7.85 -26.36 15.50
N LEU A 35 -6.65 -25.86 15.15
CA LEU A 35 -6.47 -24.49 14.68
C LEU A 35 -7.13 -24.28 13.30
N ARG A 36 -7.05 -25.25 12.41
CA ARG A 36 -7.78 -25.22 11.12
C ARG A 36 -9.29 -25.33 11.31
N ALA A 37 -9.77 -26.14 12.23
CA ALA A 37 -11.20 -26.25 12.54
C ALA A 37 -11.74 -24.99 13.24
N ALA A 38 -10.97 -24.36 14.12
CA ALA A 38 -11.34 -23.08 14.73
C ALA A 38 -11.33 -21.92 13.70
N ALA A 39 -10.41 -21.93 12.75
CA ALA A 39 -10.39 -20.98 11.64
C ALA A 39 -11.53 -21.20 10.63
N ALA A 40 -12.02 -22.44 10.49
CA ALA A 40 -13.16 -22.78 9.62
C ALA A 40 -14.53 -22.45 10.24
N LEU A 41 -14.59 -22.22 11.56
CA LEU A 41 -15.83 -21.91 12.29
C LEU A 41 -16.02 -20.40 12.56
N SER A 42 -15.02 -19.56 12.26
CA SER A 42 -15.22 -18.12 12.29
C SER A 42 -15.81 -17.68 10.97
N GLU A 43 -17.09 -17.30 10.97
CA GLU A 43 -17.68 -16.60 9.82
C GLU A 43 -16.80 -15.43 9.43
N PRO A 44 -16.54 -15.23 8.13
CA PRO A 44 -15.74 -14.09 7.68
C PRO A 44 -16.39 -12.78 8.14
N PRO A 45 -15.62 -11.78 8.60
CA PRO A 45 -16.17 -10.53 9.07
C PRO A 45 -17.03 -9.89 7.99
N THR A 46 -18.28 -9.60 8.33
CA THR A 46 -19.27 -8.97 7.45
C THR A 46 -19.27 -7.45 7.67
N PHE A 47 -19.23 -6.68 6.60
CA PHE A 47 -19.25 -5.22 6.62
C PHE A 47 -20.55 -4.72 6.00
N ALA A 48 -21.09 -3.63 6.55
CA ALA A 48 -22.22 -2.94 5.96
C ALA A 48 -21.71 -2.03 4.82
N GLY A 49 -22.18 -2.25 3.62
CA GLY A 49 -21.97 -1.37 2.47
C GLY A 49 -23.25 -0.61 2.13
N ARG A 50 -23.17 0.34 1.19
CA ARG A 50 -24.32 1.16 0.77
C ARG A 50 -25.45 0.33 0.19
N TYR A 51 -25.13 -0.72 -0.56
CA TYR A 51 -26.11 -1.57 -1.27
C TYR A 51 -26.34 -2.93 -0.62
N GLY A 52 -25.65 -3.23 0.48
CA GLY A 52 -25.80 -4.49 1.20
C GLY A 52 -24.59 -4.88 2.03
N LYS A 53 -24.66 -6.05 2.64
CA LYS A 53 -23.55 -6.61 3.43
C LYS A 53 -22.54 -7.29 2.49
N TRP A 54 -21.26 -7.13 2.77
CA TRP A 54 -20.17 -7.78 2.03
C TRP A 54 -19.14 -8.38 2.99
N THR A 55 -18.33 -9.29 2.49
CA THR A 55 -17.33 -10.02 3.29
C THR A 55 -15.93 -9.84 2.72
N LEU A 56 -14.94 -9.90 3.61
CA LEU A 56 -13.53 -9.86 3.27
C LEU A 56 -13.05 -11.28 2.98
N THR A 57 -12.54 -11.53 1.77
CA THR A 57 -11.96 -12.82 1.38
C THR A 57 -10.45 -12.87 1.64
N ASP A 58 -9.84 -14.05 1.67
CA ASP A 58 -8.39 -14.20 1.81
C ASP A 58 -7.63 -13.62 0.60
N ASN A 59 -8.24 -13.67 -0.60
CA ASN A 59 -7.69 -12.99 -1.78
C ASN A 59 -7.63 -11.48 -1.60
N ASP A 60 -8.68 -10.87 -1.05
CA ASP A 60 -8.70 -9.42 -0.79
C ASP A 60 -7.58 -9.02 0.18
N ARG A 61 -7.37 -9.84 1.23
CA ARG A 61 -6.26 -9.62 2.18
C ARG A 61 -4.90 -9.68 1.50
N ALA A 62 -4.68 -10.69 0.65
CA ALA A 62 -3.43 -10.83 -0.08
C ALA A 62 -3.18 -9.65 -1.03
N GLU A 63 -4.23 -9.18 -1.73
CA GLU A 63 -4.15 -8.03 -2.63
C GLU A 63 -3.82 -6.74 -1.88
N VAL A 64 -4.46 -6.47 -0.74
CA VAL A 64 -4.16 -5.30 0.08
C VAL A 64 -2.73 -5.35 0.63
N LEU A 65 -2.29 -6.50 1.12
CA LEU A 65 -0.92 -6.65 1.61
C LEU A 65 0.11 -6.45 0.50
N ALA A 66 -0.14 -6.99 -0.70
CA ALA A 66 0.71 -6.78 -1.85
C ALA A 66 0.75 -5.30 -2.30
N TYR A 67 -0.40 -4.61 -2.27
CA TYR A 67 -0.48 -3.18 -2.54
C TYR A 67 0.33 -2.36 -1.53
N ARG A 68 0.19 -2.65 -0.23
CA ARG A 68 0.96 -1.98 0.84
C ARG A 68 2.45 -2.24 0.72
N ALA A 69 2.85 -3.48 0.39
CA ALA A 69 4.25 -3.83 0.13
C ALA A 69 4.81 -3.07 -1.08
N ALA A 70 4.02 -2.93 -2.16
CA ALA A 70 4.41 -2.15 -3.34
C ALA A 70 4.62 -0.66 -3.02
N LEU A 71 3.75 -0.06 -2.19
CA LEU A 71 3.92 1.32 -1.71
C LEU A 71 5.17 1.48 -0.84
N ASN A 72 5.47 0.49 0.02
CA ASN A 72 6.71 0.53 0.81
C ASN A 72 7.95 0.39 -0.08
N LEU A 73 7.92 -0.49 -1.09
CA LEU A 73 9.01 -0.58 -2.06
C LEU A 73 9.25 0.75 -2.76
N LEU A 74 8.19 1.43 -3.19
CA LEU A 74 8.26 2.76 -3.79
C LEU A 74 8.89 3.77 -2.83
N ALA A 75 8.40 3.84 -1.58
CA ALA A 75 8.88 4.79 -0.58
C ALA A 75 10.34 4.54 -0.21
N PHE A 76 10.71 3.32 0.14
CA PHE A 76 12.11 2.98 0.46
C PHE A 76 13.06 3.22 -0.70
N SER A 77 12.63 2.96 -1.94
CA SER A 77 13.43 3.25 -3.12
C SER A 77 13.65 4.75 -3.29
N PHE A 78 12.61 5.55 -3.11
CA PHE A 78 12.72 7.01 -3.20
C PHE A 78 13.60 7.57 -2.08
N ASP A 79 13.42 7.09 -0.84
CA ASP A 79 14.22 7.51 0.32
C ASP A 79 15.70 7.14 0.15
N ALA A 80 15.98 5.94 -0.34
CA ALA A 80 17.35 5.51 -0.64
C ALA A 80 17.99 6.38 -1.73
N ALA A 81 17.24 6.71 -2.79
CA ALA A 81 17.71 7.61 -3.84
C ALA A 81 17.96 9.03 -3.30
N ALA A 82 17.05 9.56 -2.50
CA ALA A 82 17.20 10.90 -1.89
C ALA A 82 18.41 10.93 -0.93
N ALA A 83 18.57 9.92 -0.08
CA ALA A 83 19.70 9.82 0.82
C ALA A 83 21.03 9.70 0.07
N ALA A 84 21.08 8.87 -0.98
CA ALA A 84 22.28 8.73 -1.81
C ALA A 84 22.63 10.05 -2.53
N ALA A 85 21.63 10.76 -3.04
CA ALA A 85 21.83 12.05 -3.71
C ALA A 85 22.33 13.14 -2.77
N LEU A 86 21.95 13.11 -1.49
CA LEU A 86 22.29 14.16 -0.52
C LEU A 86 23.55 13.86 0.31
N LEU A 87 23.84 12.58 0.58
CA LEU A 87 24.81 12.15 1.57
C LEU A 87 25.84 11.16 1.03
N GLY A 88 25.61 10.57 -0.15
CA GLY A 88 26.45 9.49 -0.69
C GLY A 88 27.77 9.99 -1.28
N ASP A 89 28.81 9.14 -1.17
CA ASP A 89 30.01 9.25 -2.00
C ASP A 89 29.72 8.78 -3.44
N GLU A 90 30.52 9.21 -4.42
CA GLU A 90 30.22 8.98 -5.84
C GLU A 90 29.98 7.52 -6.21
N THR A 91 30.76 6.57 -5.64
CA THR A 91 30.65 5.16 -5.97
C THR A 91 29.38 4.52 -5.40
N THR A 92 29.10 4.78 -4.11
CA THR A 92 27.90 4.28 -3.41
C THR A 92 26.64 4.92 -3.99
N GLN A 93 26.72 6.22 -4.30
CA GLN A 93 25.61 6.97 -4.89
C GLN A 93 25.17 6.35 -6.21
N GLN A 94 26.10 6.03 -7.11
CA GLN A 94 25.77 5.46 -8.42
C GLN A 94 25.04 4.12 -8.33
N GLN A 95 25.51 3.21 -7.47
CA GLN A 95 24.90 1.89 -7.28
C GLN A 95 23.50 2.02 -6.67
N VAL A 96 23.36 2.82 -5.60
CA VAL A 96 22.08 3.02 -4.91
C VAL A 96 21.05 3.66 -5.83
N LEU A 97 21.42 4.70 -6.58
CA LEU A 97 20.52 5.37 -7.51
C LEU A 97 20.00 4.44 -8.61
N ASN A 98 20.82 3.55 -9.14
CA ASN A 98 20.40 2.59 -10.15
C ASN A 98 19.38 1.58 -9.58
N VAL A 99 19.66 0.98 -8.42
CA VAL A 99 18.75 0.01 -7.77
C VAL A 99 17.46 0.70 -7.33
N ALA A 100 17.56 1.87 -6.72
CA ALA A 100 16.43 2.64 -6.25
C ALA A 100 15.51 3.11 -7.39
N SER A 101 16.07 3.52 -8.53
CA SER A 101 15.27 3.89 -9.70
C SER A 101 14.42 2.71 -10.19
N VAL A 102 15.00 1.52 -10.28
CA VAL A 102 14.26 0.30 -10.64
C VAL A 102 13.19 -0.03 -9.59
N GLY A 103 13.57 -0.04 -8.30
CA GLY A 103 12.66 -0.33 -7.19
C GLY A 103 11.45 0.63 -7.15
N GLY A 104 11.69 1.92 -7.35
CA GLY A 104 10.65 2.95 -7.38
C GLY A 104 9.66 2.76 -8.52
N VAL A 105 10.15 2.53 -9.75
CA VAL A 105 9.32 2.28 -10.93
C VAL A 105 8.51 0.99 -10.77
N VAL A 106 9.13 -0.10 -10.30
CA VAL A 106 8.47 -1.38 -10.06
C VAL A 106 7.43 -1.26 -8.94
N GLY A 107 7.77 -0.61 -7.83
CA GLY A 107 6.85 -0.39 -6.70
C GLY A 107 5.61 0.40 -7.11
N LEU A 108 5.77 1.51 -7.82
CA LEU A 108 4.64 2.29 -8.33
C LEU A 108 3.81 1.49 -9.33
N GLY A 109 4.44 0.79 -10.27
CA GLY A 109 3.75 -0.06 -11.23
C GLY A 109 2.94 -1.15 -10.54
N ALA A 110 3.55 -1.88 -9.60
CA ALA A 110 2.85 -2.90 -8.82
C ALA A 110 1.64 -2.31 -8.09
N ALA A 111 1.78 -1.15 -7.42
CA ALA A 111 0.66 -0.48 -6.77
C ALA A 111 -0.47 -0.12 -7.74
N LEU A 112 -0.16 0.45 -8.92
CA LEU A 112 -1.16 0.83 -9.92
C LEU A 112 -1.88 -0.38 -10.57
N PHE A 113 -1.20 -1.54 -10.68
CA PHE A 113 -1.78 -2.74 -11.29
C PHE A 113 -2.50 -3.63 -10.27
N LEU A 114 -2.03 -3.72 -9.02
CA LEU A 114 -2.65 -4.52 -7.95
C LEU A 114 -4.04 -4.00 -7.54
N VAL A 115 -4.25 -2.69 -7.52
CA VAL A 115 -5.60 -2.09 -7.32
C VAL A 115 -6.64 -2.63 -8.32
N ARG A 116 -6.21 -3.38 -9.34
CA ARG A 116 -7.09 -3.91 -10.40
C ARG A 116 -7.84 -5.18 -10.04
N SER A 117 -7.33 -5.99 -9.13
CA SER A 117 -7.70 -7.42 -9.07
C SER A 117 -9.11 -7.68 -8.56
N ALA A 118 -9.66 -6.81 -7.73
CA ALA A 118 -11.02 -6.97 -7.19
C ALA A 118 -12.14 -7.01 -8.28
N LYS A 119 -11.88 -6.54 -9.51
CA LYS A 119 -12.91 -6.36 -10.54
C LYS A 119 -13.05 -7.49 -11.58
N ARG A 120 -12.17 -8.51 -11.65
CA ARG A 120 -12.11 -9.35 -12.85
C ARG A 120 -13.04 -10.57 -12.92
N ARG A 121 -13.85 -10.88 -11.93
CA ARG A 121 -14.64 -12.13 -11.93
C ARG A 121 -16.10 -12.05 -12.39
N GLY A 122 -16.61 -10.93 -12.88
CA GLY A 122 -18.03 -10.97 -13.24
C GLY A 122 -18.69 -9.79 -13.90
N ALA A 123 -18.05 -8.95 -14.67
CA ALA A 123 -18.83 -7.88 -15.30
C ALA A 123 -18.54 -7.70 -16.80
N ARG A 124 -19.48 -8.15 -17.59
CA ARG A 124 -19.64 -7.92 -19.03
C ARG A 124 -20.37 -6.60 -19.31
N THR A 125 -20.30 -5.62 -18.43
CA THR A 125 -21.03 -4.34 -18.58
C THR A 125 -20.07 -3.17 -18.45
N GLU A 126 -19.38 -2.83 -19.55
CA GLU A 126 -18.55 -1.63 -19.66
C GLU A 126 -19.34 -0.31 -19.68
N LEU A 127 -20.65 -0.34 -19.88
CA LEU A 127 -21.47 0.85 -20.10
C LEU A 127 -21.95 1.53 -18.81
N LEU A 128 -22.05 0.81 -17.71
CA LEU A 128 -22.59 1.31 -16.43
C LEU A 128 -21.54 1.91 -15.49
N SER A 129 -20.25 1.91 -15.88
CA SER A 129 -19.18 2.50 -15.06
C SER A 129 -19.21 4.03 -14.99
N HIS A 130 -20.09 4.69 -15.73
CA HIS A 130 -20.19 6.15 -15.78
C HIS A 130 -21.02 6.77 -14.66
N LEU A 131 -21.83 6.01 -13.93
CA LEU A 131 -22.79 6.55 -12.96
C LEU A 131 -22.34 6.50 -11.50
N VAL A 132 -21.29 5.74 -11.15
CA VAL A 132 -20.81 5.65 -9.77
C VAL A 132 -19.60 6.55 -9.56
N GLN A 133 -19.85 7.80 -9.27
CA GLN A 133 -18.90 8.92 -9.29
C GLN A 133 -18.16 9.14 -7.95
N VAL A 134 -18.26 8.26 -6.96
CA VAL A 134 -17.75 8.56 -5.61
C VAL A 134 -16.52 7.72 -5.22
N HIS A 135 -16.27 6.57 -5.81
CA HIS A 135 -15.06 5.81 -5.56
C HIS A 135 -14.28 5.69 -6.87
N MET A 136 -13.03 6.19 -6.89
CA MET A 136 -12.19 6.31 -8.10
C MET A 136 -11.77 4.94 -8.70
N TYR A 137 -12.73 4.07 -8.92
CA TYR A 137 -12.63 2.95 -9.85
C TYR A 137 -13.07 3.35 -11.26
N VAL A 138 -12.99 4.65 -11.58
CA VAL A 138 -13.20 5.13 -12.93
C VAL A 138 -12.12 4.53 -13.82
N THR A 139 -12.47 3.47 -14.52
CA THR A 139 -11.54 2.71 -15.38
C THR A 139 -10.70 3.60 -16.30
N PRO A 140 -11.21 4.70 -16.89
CA PRO A 140 -10.40 5.64 -17.68
C PRO A 140 -9.25 6.28 -16.87
N ILE A 141 -9.50 6.78 -15.67
CA ILE A 141 -8.45 7.44 -14.85
C ILE A 141 -7.35 6.45 -14.50
N LYS A 142 -7.73 5.23 -14.13
CA LYS A 142 -6.77 4.17 -13.85
C LYS A 142 -5.92 3.82 -15.07
N ARG A 143 -6.56 3.62 -16.23
CA ARG A 143 -5.85 3.36 -17.49
C ARG A 143 -4.92 4.52 -17.86
N PHE A 144 -5.34 5.74 -17.62
CA PHE A 144 -4.53 6.93 -17.84
C PHE A 144 -3.28 6.95 -16.92
N MET A 145 -3.43 6.67 -15.62
CA MET A 145 -2.28 6.56 -14.71
C MET A 145 -1.33 5.42 -15.10
N GLN A 146 -1.87 4.28 -15.53
CA GLN A 146 -1.07 3.16 -16.05
C GLN A 146 -0.32 3.52 -17.34
N ALA A 147 -0.95 4.28 -18.23
CA ALA A 147 -0.33 4.79 -19.45
C ALA A 147 0.79 5.80 -19.14
N LEU A 148 0.57 6.71 -18.20
CA LEU A 148 1.60 7.64 -17.72
C LEU A 148 2.78 6.88 -17.11
N TRP A 149 2.51 5.90 -16.23
CA TRP A 149 3.56 5.06 -15.67
C TRP A 149 4.37 4.34 -16.76
N LEU A 150 3.68 3.75 -17.75
CA LEU A 150 4.34 3.06 -18.87
C LEU A 150 5.19 4.03 -19.69
N ALA A 151 4.64 5.17 -20.06
CA ALA A 151 5.35 6.18 -20.85
C ALA A 151 6.63 6.67 -20.15
N GLY A 152 6.53 6.99 -18.87
CA GLY A 152 7.69 7.41 -18.09
C GLY A 152 8.69 6.28 -17.82
N THR A 153 8.22 5.03 -17.68
CA THR A 153 9.10 3.86 -17.58
C THR A 153 9.91 3.67 -18.87
N VAL A 154 9.27 3.80 -20.02
CA VAL A 154 9.97 3.78 -21.32
C VAL A 154 11.00 4.91 -21.40
N GLY A 155 10.64 6.11 -20.93
CA GLY A 155 11.59 7.23 -20.84
C GLY A 155 12.79 6.95 -19.93
N CYS A 156 12.55 6.37 -18.74
CA CYS A 156 13.64 5.96 -17.84
C CYS A 156 14.55 4.92 -18.48
N VAL A 157 13.96 3.91 -19.15
CA VAL A 157 14.72 2.85 -19.84
C VAL A 157 15.53 3.44 -21.01
N ALA A 158 14.93 4.31 -21.81
CA ALA A 158 15.63 4.99 -22.89
C ALA A 158 16.85 5.79 -22.38
N LEU A 159 16.68 6.56 -21.30
CA LEU A 159 17.78 7.30 -20.68
C LEU A 159 18.88 6.38 -20.15
N ALA A 160 18.50 5.27 -19.51
CA ALA A 160 19.46 4.30 -18.99
C ALA A 160 20.31 3.64 -20.10
N PHE A 161 19.70 3.39 -21.27
CA PHE A 161 20.44 2.82 -22.41
C PHE A 161 21.29 3.84 -23.16
N THR A 162 20.80 5.10 -23.27
CA THR A 162 21.55 6.16 -24.00
C THR A 162 22.66 6.76 -23.15
N ASN A 163 22.57 6.65 -21.82
CA ASN A 163 23.54 7.22 -20.87
C ASN A 163 23.98 6.16 -19.86
N ALA A 164 24.53 5.05 -20.35
CA ALA A 164 24.91 3.92 -19.50
C ALA A 164 25.99 4.23 -18.47
N ASP A 165 26.76 5.32 -18.68
CA ASP A 165 27.88 5.72 -17.83
C ASP A 165 27.42 6.36 -16.50
N MET A 166 26.15 6.76 -16.38
CA MET A 166 25.63 7.38 -15.17
C MET A 166 24.18 7.00 -14.86
N PRO A 167 23.77 7.02 -13.58
CA PRO A 167 22.38 6.77 -13.20
C PRO A 167 21.42 7.78 -13.84
N VAL A 168 20.20 7.33 -14.16
CA VAL A 168 19.14 8.19 -14.72
C VAL A 168 18.86 9.41 -13.83
N ALA A 169 18.85 9.23 -12.51
CA ALA A 169 18.63 10.32 -11.56
C ALA A 169 19.74 11.40 -11.66
N THR A 170 21.01 10.98 -11.77
CA THR A 170 22.15 11.89 -11.93
C THR A 170 22.08 12.61 -13.28
N TYR A 171 21.71 11.88 -14.35
CA TYR A 171 21.51 12.50 -15.66
C TYR A 171 20.44 13.57 -15.64
N VAL A 172 19.30 13.31 -15.04
CA VAL A 172 18.19 14.27 -14.89
C VAL A 172 18.61 15.48 -14.03
N ALA A 173 19.41 15.24 -12.99
CA ALA A 173 19.94 16.33 -12.16
C ALA A 173 20.78 17.33 -12.95
N SER A 174 21.57 16.88 -13.93
CA SER A 174 22.40 17.71 -14.79
C SER A 174 21.71 18.19 -16.08
N HIS A 175 20.60 17.54 -16.47
CA HIS A 175 19.86 17.85 -17.70
C HIS A 175 18.36 18.03 -17.38
N PRO A 176 17.92 19.23 -16.92
CA PRO A 176 16.53 19.46 -16.49
C PRO A 176 15.47 19.05 -17.52
N GLN A 177 15.78 19.17 -18.81
CA GLN A 177 14.85 18.79 -19.89
C GLN A 177 14.52 17.28 -19.91
N ALA A 178 15.38 16.43 -19.34
CA ALA A 178 15.13 15.01 -19.20
C ALA A 178 13.93 14.71 -18.26
N VAL A 179 13.48 15.68 -17.48
CA VAL A 179 12.23 15.61 -16.71
C VAL A 179 11.04 15.28 -17.60
N TRP A 180 11.00 15.72 -18.86
CA TRP A 180 9.92 15.36 -19.79
C TRP A 180 9.81 13.84 -20.04
N LEU A 181 10.93 13.13 -19.99
CA LEU A 181 10.96 11.67 -20.21
C LEU A 181 10.55 10.88 -18.97
N ILE A 182 11.00 11.30 -17.78
CA ILE A 182 10.70 10.62 -16.53
C ILE A 182 9.42 11.15 -15.85
N GLY A 183 9.03 12.38 -16.13
CA GLY A 183 7.91 13.09 -15.53
C GLY A 183 6.59 12.33 -15.53
N PRO A 184 6.24 11.56 -16.58
CA PRO A 184 5.03 10.77 -16.59
C PRO A 184 4.95 9.72 -15.46
N VAL A 185 6.07 9.13 -15.00
CA VAL A 185 6.08 8.24 -13.81
C VAL A 185 5.63 9.03 -12.57
N PHE A 186 6.15 10.22 -12.38
CA PHE A 186 5.81 11.07 -11.24
C PHE A 186 4.40 11.66 -11.36
N ALA A 187 3.92 11.92 -12.57
CA ALA A 187 2.52 12.28 -12.79
C ALA A 187 1.57 11.13 -12.40
N ALA A 188 1.96 9.88 -12.67
CA ALA A 188 1.21 8.71 -12.18
C ALA A 188 1.23 8.61 -10.65
N LEU A 189 2.37 8.91 -9.99
CA LEU A 189 2.46 8.99 -8.53
C LEU A 189 1.58 10.12 -7.97
N THR A 190 1.59 11.29 -8.61
CA THR A 190 0.72 12.41 -8.26
C THR A 190 -0.76 12.02 -8.35
N GLY A 191 -1.15 11.30 -9.40
CA GLY A 191 -2.52 10.77 -9.55
C GLY A 191 -2.89 9.74 -8.47
N LEU A 192 -1.95 8.88 -8.07
CA LEU A 192 -2.15 7.95 -6.96
C LEU A 192 -2.32 8.71 -5.64
N SER A 193 -1.50 9.72 -5.38
CA SER A 193 -1.58 10.57 -4.19
C SER A 193 -2.91 11.33 -4.15
N PHE A 194 -3.36 11.88 -5.27
CA PHE A 194 -4.68 12.50 -5.38
C PHE A 194 -5.82 11.54 -5.01
N LYS A 195 -5.80 10.33 -5.56
CA LYS A 195 -6.78 9.29 -5.24
C LYS A 195 -6.83 9.02 -3.73
N GLU A 196 -5.69 8.81 -3.11
CA GLU A 196 -5.62 8.49 -1.68
C GLU A 196 -6.05 9.69 -0.81
N GLY A 197 -5.68 10.90 -1.18
CA GLY A 197 -6.11 12.13 -0.51
C GLY A 197 -7.62 12.35 -0.63
N ALA A 198 -8.18 12.22 -1.83
CA ALA A 198 -9.60 12.42 -2.10
C ALA A 198 -10.49 11.34 -1.48
N CYS A 199 -10.06 10.06 -1.53
CA CYS A 199 -10.88 8.94 -1.02
C CYS A 199 -10.79 8.76 0.50
N TYR A 200 -9.64 9.05 1.10
CA TYR A 200 -9.39 8.74 2.52
C TYR A 200 -9.08 9.96 3.38
N GLY A 201 -9.04 11.16 2.78
CA GLY A 201 -8.78 12.41 3.50
C GLY A 201 -7.40 12.46 4.17
N THR A 202 -6.40 11.78 3.60
CA THR A 202 -5.07 11.67 4.18
C THR A 202 -4.24 12.92 3.86
N PRO A 203 -3.83 13.73 4.85
CA PRO A 203 -3.15 15.01 4.59
C PRO A 203 -1.80 14.84 3.92
N GLU A 204 -1.06 13.77 4.23
CA GLU A 204 0.20 13.45 3.57
C GLU A 204 0.04 13.17 2.07
N SER A 205 -1.06 12.53 1.67
CA SER A 205 -1.35 12.29 0.25
C SER A 205 -1.73 13.58 -0.48
N VAL A 206 -2.49 14.46 0.19
CA VAL A 206 -2.81 15.78 -0.36
C VAL A 206 -1.52 16.61 -0.50
N ALA A 207 -0.63 16.57 0.50
CA ALA A 207 0.65 17.26 0.43
C ALA A 207 1.54 16.70 -0.70
N LEU A 208 1.61 15.38 -0.90
CA LEU A 208 2.32 14.73 -2.00
C LEU A 208 1.78 15.16 -3.37
N PHE A 209 0.46 15.31 -3.50
CA PHE A 209 -0.16 15.76 -4.74
C PHE A 209 0.39 17.11 -5.22
N PHE A 210 0.79 17.99 -4.30
CA PHE A 210 1.42 19.26 -4.63
C PHE A 210 2.96 19.20 -4.63
N ALA A 211 3.56 18.47 -3.69
CA ALA A 211 5.01 18.44 -3.52
C ALA A 211 5.73 17.73 -4.68
N VAL A 212 5.16 16.63 -5.22
CA VAL A 212 5.76 15.90 -6.34
C VAL A 212 5.83 16.74 -7.61
N PRO A 213 4.75 17.40 -8.08
CA PRO A 213 4.85 18.32 -9.21
C PRO A 213 5.77 19.52 -8.92
N ALA A 214 5.77 20.06 -7.69
CA ALA A 214 6.65 21.16 -7.33
C ALA A 214 8.13 20.80 -7.47
N LEU A 215 8.52 19.60 -7.05
CA LEU A 215 9.91 19.10 -7.21
C LEU A 215 10.30 19.03 -8.69
N LEU A 216 9.46 18.46 -9.55
CA LEU A 216 9.76 18.30 -10.97
C LEU A 216 9.74 19.63 -11.75
N LEU A 217 8.74 20.46 -11.49
CA LEU A 217 8.61 21.77 -12.12
C LEU A 217 9.70 22.73 -11.64
N GLY A 218 10.08 22.64 -10.35
CA GLY A 218 11.22 23.37 -9.79
C GLY A 218 12.50 23.02 -10.54
N LYS A 219 12.76 21.71 -10.72
CA LYS A 219 13.92 21.25 -11.52
C LYS A 219 13.88 21.76 -12.94
N LEU A 220 12.74 21.67 -13.61
CA LEU A 220 12.58 22.13 -15.00
C LEU A 220 12.74 23.63 -15.13
N ALA A 221 12.31 24.41 -14.13
CA ALA A 221 12.42 25.86 -14.08
C ALA A 221 13.80 26.38 -13.63
N GLY A 222 14.72 25.47 -13.25
CA GLY A 222 16.04 25.85 -12.74
C GLY A 222 16.01 26.49 -11.35
N ALA A 223 15.19 25.90 -10.45
CA ALA A 223 15.14 26.36 -9.06
C ALA A 223 16.53 26.24 -8.39
N PRO A 224 16.82 27.06 -7.37
CA PRO A 224 18.07 26.97 -6.62
C PRO A 224 18.23 25.55 -5.98
N ASP A 225 19.46 25.05 -5.93
CA ASP A 225 19.79 23.73 -5.41
C ASP A 225 19.24 23.47 -4.00
N ASP A 226 19.25 24.48 -3.14
CA ASP A 226 18.71 24.34 -1.76
C ASP A 226 17.21 24.11 -1.75
N VAL A 227 16.46 24.73 -2.69
CA VAL A 227 15.02 24.52 -2.86
C VAL A 227 14.75 23.10 -3.40
N GLU A 228 15.54 22.65 -4.38
CA GLU A 228 15.42 21.29 -4.91
C GLU A 228 15.69 20.24 -3.82
N LYS A 229 16.77 20.40 -3.05
CA LYS A 229 17.11 19.52 -1.92
C LYS A 229 16.00 19.51 -0.86
N LEU A 230 15.47 20.69 -0.52
CA LEU A 230 14.37 20.79 0.44
C LEU A 230 13.12 20.02 -0.07
N LEU A 231 12.73 20.24 -1.32
CA LEU A 231 11.58 19.55 -1.93
C LEU A 231 11.81 18.04 -2.01
N LEU A 232 13.03 17.60 -2.33
CA LEU A 232 13.39 16.18 -2.33
C LEU A 232 13.18 15.54 -0.95
N VAL A 233 13.66 16.19 0.12
CA VAL A 233 13.49 15.74 1.50
C VAL A 233 12.01 15.73 1.89
N VAL A 234 11.27 16.78 1.55
CA VAL A 234 9.82 16.86 1.83
C VAL A 234 9.06 15.73 1.16
N VAL A 235 9.32 15.45 -0.12
CA VAL A 235 8.68 14.35 -0.86
C VAL A 235 9.04 13.01 -0.24
N ALA A 236 10.31 12.77 0.12
CA ALA A 236 10.77 11.55 0.77
C ALA A 236 10.03 11.30 2.09
N LEU A 237 10.00 12.29 2.98
CA LEU A 237 9.30 12.19 4.26
C LEU A 237 7.79 11.95 4.09
N LEU A 238 7.14 12.70 3.20
CA LEU A 238 5.72 12.54 2.93
C LEU A 238 5.39 11.15 2.37
N LEU A 239 6.23 10.63 1.47
CA LEU A 239 6.05 9.33 0.86
C LEU A 239 6.24 8.20 1.87
N SER A 240 7.24 8.33 2.76
CA SER A 240 7.45 7.42 3.89
C SER A 240 6.25 7.42 4.84
N VAL A 241 5.76 8.59 5.27
CA VAL A 241 4.58 8.69 6.14
C VAL A 241 3.36 8.08 5.45
N PHE A 242 3.15 8.36 4.18
CA PHE A 242 2.07 7.79 3.38
C PHE A 242 2.12 6.26 3.34
N ALA A 243 3.28 5.67 3.03
CA ALA A 243 3.44 4.21 2.94
C ALA A 243 3.28 3.53 4.31
N LEU A 244 3.88 4.08 5.37
CA LEU A 244 3.82 3.53 6.72
C LEU A 244 2.42 3.62 7.32
N ARG A 245 1.71 4.73 7.09
CA ARG A 245 0.34 4.91 7.59
C ARG A 245 -0.62 3.85 7.05
N LYS A 246 -0.40 3.32 5.85
CA LYS A 246 -1.19 2.23 5.30
C LYS A 246 -1.25 1.00 6.21
N TRP A 247 -0.21 0.73 6.99
CA TRP A 247 -0.18 -0.41 7.93
C TRP A 247 -1.02 -0.20 9.18
N THR A 248 -1.34 1.04 9.53
CA THR A 248 -2.24 1.37 10.64
C THR A 248 -3.71 1.40 10.23
N GLN A 249 -4.00 1.42 8.92
CA GLN A 249 -5.37 1.43 8.41
C GLN A 249 -5.97 0.02 8.39
N PRO A 250 -7.28 -0.13 8.66
CA PRO A 250 -7.95 -1.42 8.53
C PRO A 250 -7.96 -1.88 7.07
N LEU A 251 -7.89 -3.21 6.84
CA LEU A 251 -7.79 -3.78 5.49
C LEU A 251 -8.98 -3.43 4.60
N GLN A 252 -10.20 -3.36 5.18
CA GLN A 252 -11.40 -3.00 4.43
C GLN A 252 -11.36 -1.59 3.86
N ALA A 253 -10.60 -0.67 4.46
CA ALA A 253 -10.50 0.70 3.98
C ALA A 253 -9.81 0.78 2.60
N ASP A 254 -8.81 -0.07 2.34
CA ASP A 254 -8.11 -0.09 1.05
C ASP A 254 -8.95 -0.73 -0.07
N ILE A 255 -9.89 -1.60 0.28
CA ILE A 255 -10.77 -2.30 -0.69
C ILE A 255 -11.94 -1.42 -1.09
N GLY A 256 -12.49 -0.66 -0.15
CA GLY A 256 -13.73 0.09 -0.32
C GLY A 256 -14.98 -0.78 -0.19
N ASP A 257 -16.14 -0.22 -0.54
CA ASP A 257 -17.42 -0.92 -0.45
C ASP A 257 -17.64 -1.88 -1.62
N LYS A 258 -17.56 -3.19 -1.33
CA LYS A 258 -17.78 -4.23 -2.33
C LYS A 258 -19.24 -4.42 -2.71
N SER A 259 -20.20 -3.96 -1.89
CA SER A 259 -21.63 -4.08 -2.19
C SER A 259 -22.05 -3.33 -3.46
N ILE A 260 -21.23 -2.34 -3.87
CA ILE A 260 -21.40 -1.61 -5.13
C ILE A 260 -21.29 -2.56 -6.34
N PHE A 261 -20.41 -3.57 -6.28
CA PHE A 261 -20.25 -4.52 -7.38
C PHE A 261 -21.44 -5.45 -7.52
N ASP A 262 -22.01 -5.88 -6.39
CA ASP A 262 -23.21 -6.70 -6.36
C ASP A 262 -24.40 -5.91 -6.91
N PHE A 263 -24.52 -4.64 -6.54
CA PHE A 263 -25.52 -3.71 -7.09
C PHE A 263 -25.34 -3.51 -8.62
N MET A 264 -24.12 -3.30 -9.08
CA MET A 264 -23.83 -3.12 -10.52
C MET A 264 -24.04 -4.39 -11.36
N ALA A 265 -24.10 -5.55 -10.73
CA ALA A 265 -24.41 -6.82 -11.40
C ALA A 265 -25.91 -7.05 -11.58
N LEU A 266 -26.78 -6.25 -10.92
CA LEU A 266 -28.23 -6.33 -11.08
C LEU A 266 -28.69 -5.79 -12.45
N PRO A 267 -29.86 -6.24 -12.96
CA PRO A 267 -30.51 -5.65 -14.11
C PRO A 267 -30.83 -4.16 -13.90
N PRO A 268 -30.87 -3.32 -14.93
CA PRO A 268 -31.08 -1.87 -14.80
C PRO A 268 -32.36 -1.46 -14.06
N ASP A 269 -33.42 -2.24 -14.23
CA ASP A 269 -34.70 -2.04 -13.57
C ASP A 269 -34.63 -2.29 -12.04
N GLU A 270 -33.86 -3.30 -11.63
CA GLU A 270 -33.62 -3.57 -10.22
C GLU A 270 -32.68 -2.55 -9.59
N GLN A 271 -31.69 -2.07 -10.32
CA GLN A 271 -30.80 -1.00 -9.86
C GLN A 271 -31.62 0.26 -9.57
N GLN A 272 -32.49 0.67 -10.48
CA GLN A 272 -33.32 1.85 -10.31
C GLN A 272 -34.30 1.71 -9.13
N ARG A 273 -34.89 0.53 -8.92
CA ARG A 273 -35.76 0.26 -7.75
C ARG A 273 -34.98 0.40 -6.43
N ARG A 274 -33.76 -0.17 -6.36
CA ARG A 274 -32.91 -0.08 -5.17
C ARG A 274 -32.43 1.33 -4.89
N GLU A 275 -32.09 2.10 -5.91
CA GLU A 275 -31.73 3.52 -5.72
C GLU A 275 -32.89 4.32 -5.14
N VAL A 276 -34.10 4.16 -5.68
CA VAL A 276 -35.30 4.83 -5.14
C VAL A 276 -35.61 4.40 -3.71
N GLU A 277 -35.39 3.12 -3.37
CA GLU A 277 -35.58 2.62 -2.02
C GLU A 277 -34.57 3.23 -1.03
N LEU A 278 -33.30 3.30 -1.43
CA LEU A 278 -32.25 3.91 -0.62
C LEU A 278 -32.49 5.40 -0.41
N GLU A 279 -32.87 6.12 -1.46
CA GLU A 279 -33.22 7.55 -1.34
C GLU A 279 -34.40 7.80 -0.39
N LYS A 280 -35.41 6.93 -0.38
CA LYS A 280 -36.51 7.01 0.57
C LYS A 280 -36.02 6.81 2.00
N LEU A 281 -35.16 5.81 2.23
CA LEU A 281 -34.58 5.53 3.54
C LEU A 281 -33.69 6.69 4.04
N GLU A 282 -32.90 7.29 3.13
CA GLU A 282 -32.05 8.45 3.47
C GLU A 282 -32.86 9.72 3.76
N ARG A 283 -34.03 9.88 3.15
CA ARG A 283 -34.94 11.01 3.40
C ARG A 283 -35.87 10.81 4.61
N GLY A 284 -35.84 9.62 5.22
CA GLY A 284 -36.62 9.35 6.45
C GLY A 284 -38.13 9.12 6.21
N PHE A 285 -38.49 8.63 5.02
CA PHE A 285 -39.88 8.21 4.69
C PHE A 285 -39.97 6.68 4.68
#